data_37ee179237b436de60faaf9c63dea288
#
_entry.id   37ee179237b436de60faaf9c63dea288
#
_cell.length_a   1.000
_cell.length_b   1.000
_cell.length_c   1.000
_cell.angle_alpha   90.00
_cell.angle_beta   90.00
_cell.angle_gamma   90.00
#
_symmetry.space_group_name_H-M   'P 1'
#
loop_
_entity.id
_entity.type
_entity.pdbx_description
1 polymer ?
#
loop_
_entity_poly.entity_id
_entity_poly.type
_entity_poly.pdbx_seq_one_letter_code
_entity_poly.pdbx_strand_id
1 'polypeptide(L)'
;MKFAVFSCTLYSAGFFNVYNSALNSGAQFAVHLGDYIYEYGSDPSKFGNASTPDTAVTAVSLGRVVTPANDIVSLSDYRTRYAQYRQDADLQALHAKMPWITIWDDHEFANNAYVDGAQNHDATTQGSWAARKAVAAQAYHEWMPIRTPDTSNLLKIYRKFDFGTLFSLHMLDTRIEGRTKQVYGYFGDPFDAKVQPYNWADYAAGLTPVNGVYPDAANKMLSTTQFNWLTGNIAASSTTWQIVGNQDIMAKLWYPASVVAAFAQGQAAFTTAVTAYLSGPRTETKIPINMDSWDG
;
A
#
# COMPACT_ATOMS: atom_id res chain seq x y z
N MET A 1 13.15 13.51 20.71
CA MET A 1 12.60 13.89 19.38
C MET A 1 11.27 13.18 19.19
N LYS A 2 10.29 13.83 18.58
CA LYS A 2 8.95 13.28 18.31
C LYS A 2 8.60 13.53 16.86
N PHE A 3 8.08 12.53 16.17
CA PHE A 3 7.58 12.65 14.80
C PHE A 3 6.25 11.90 14.64
N ALA A 4 5.44 12.33 13.67
CA ALA A 4 4.19 11.70 13.33
C ALA A 4 4.38 10.76 12.14
N VAL A 5 3.73 9.60 12.15
CA VAL A 5 3.77 8.63 11.05
C VAL A 5 2.39 8.49 10.45
N PHE A 6 2.31 8.50 9.14
CA PHE A 6 1.07 8.39 8.35
C PHE A 6 1.23 7.39 7.22
N SER A 7 0.11 6.80 6.82
CA SER A 7 -0.06 6.02 5.58
C SER A 7 -1.52 6.00 5.18
N CYS A 8 -1.82 5.53 3.97
CA CYS A 8 -3.16 5.11 3.56
C CYS A 8 -4.22 6.22 3.64
N THR A 9 -3.99 7.31 2.92
CA THR A 9 -4.83 8.52 2.93
C THR A 9 -5.92 8.45 1.85
N LEU A 10 -6.99 7.72 2.07
CA LEU A 10 -8.08 7.56 1.10
C LEU A 10 -9.06 8.74 1.16
N TYR A 11 -9.01 9.64 0.15
CA TYR A 11 -9.80 10.88 0.09
C TYR A 11 -11.30 10.65 0.11
N SER A 12 -11.80 9.64 -0.58
CA SER A 12 -13.22 9.33 -0.68
C SER A 12 -13.82 8.73 0.59
N ALA A 13 -12.99 8.22 1.51
CA ALA A 13 -13.46 7.57 2.73
C ALA A 13 -13.76 8.54 3.89
N GLY A 14 -13.27 9.77 3.84
CA GLY A 14 -13.50 10.73 4.93
C GLY A 14 -12.58 11.94 4.91
N PHE A 15 -12.71 12.79 5.93
CA PHE A 15 -11.85 13.95 6.13
C PHE A 15 -10.54 13.56 6.84
N PHE A 16 -9.49 14.33 6.58
CA PHE A 16 -8.15 14.04 7.07
C PHE A 16 -7.86 14.59 8.48
N ASN A 17 -8.82 14.45 9.39
CA ASN A 17 -8.75 14.97 10.77
C ASN A 17 -7.50 14.54 11.55
N VAL A 18 -6.89 13.41 11.18
CA VAL A 18 -5.66 12.90 11.81
C VAL A 18 -4.49 13.88 11.64
N TYR A 19 -4.44 14.60 10.53
CA TYR A 19 -3.39 15.60 10.29
C TYR A 19 -3.54 16.81 11.20
N ASN A 20 -4.78 17.22 11.49
CA ASN A 20 -5.03 18.25 12.49
C ASN A 20 -4.58 17.81 13.91
N SER A 21 -4.87 16.57 14.27
CA SER A 21 -4.40 16.03 15.55
C SER A 21 -2.87 16.05 15.65
N ALA A 22 -2.18 15.78 14.57
CA ALA A 22 -0.72 15.82 14.52
C ALA A 22 -0.15 17.23 14.69
N LEU A 23 -0.83 18.27 14.22
CA LEU A 23 -0.43 19.68 14.40
C LEU A 23 -0.22 20.02 15.88
N ASN A 24 -1.04 19.45 16.75
CA ASN A 24 -1.04 19.71 18.19
C ASN A 24 -0.27 18.65 18.99
N SER A 25 0.33 17.67 18.34
CA SER A 25 1.00 16.54 18.99
C SER A 25 2.39 16.89 19.56
N GLY A 26 2.99 18.01 19.12
CA GLY A 26 4.39 18.34 19.38
C GLY A 26 5.38 17.58 18.50
N ALA A 27 4.92 16.93 17.42
CA ALA A 27 5.80 16.34 16.42
C ALA A 27 6.60 17.43 15.69
N GLN A 28 7.85 17.12 15.37
CA GLN A 28 8.80 18.03 14.74
C GLN A 28 8.84 17.83 13.22
N PHE A 29 8.45 16.65 12.74
CA PHE A 29 8.33 16.32 11.32
C PHE A 29 7.33 15.17 11.13
N ALA A 30 6.89 15.02 9.89
CA ALA A 30 5.99 13.95 9.45
C ALA A 30 6.77 12.90 8.64
N VAL A 31 6.45 11.63 8.85
CA VAL A 31 6.88 10.52 7.99
C VAL A 31 5.63 9.97 7.32
N HIS A 32 5.63 9.85 6.00
CA HIS A 32 4.53 9.23 5.24
C HIS A 32 5.03 7.99 4.52
N LEU A 33 4.42 6.87 4.83
CA LEU A 33 4.86 5.55 4.36
C LEU A 33 4.16 5.11 3.05
N GLY A 34 3.54 6.03 2.33
CA GLY A 34 2.89 5.73 1.07
C GLY A 34 1.37 5.72 1.16
N ASP A 35 0.70 5.51 0.01
CA ASP A 35 -0.74 5.72 -0.17
C ASP A 35 -1.17 7.15 0.20
N TYR A 36 -0.36 8.10 -0.21
CA TYR A 36 -0.72 9.51 -0.08
C TYR A 36 -1.88 9.88 -1.00
N ILE A 37 -1.96 9.25 -2.16
CA ILE A 37 -3.11 9.28 -3.07
C ILE A 37 -3.53 7.85 -3.40
N TYR A 38 -4.74 7.69 -3.96
CA TYR A 38 -5.25 6.44 -4.50
C TYR A 38 -5.62 6.63 -5.96
N GLU A 39 -5.27 5.68 -6.82
CA GLU A 39 -5.48 5.76 -8.26
C GLU A 39 -6.92 5.56 -8.70
N TYR A 40 -7.75 5.00 -7.84
CA TYR A 40 -9.14 4.70 -8.18
C TYR A 40 -9.93 5.94 -8.55
N GLY A 41 -10.77 5.83 -9.56
CA GLY A 41 -11.66 6.89 -9.94
C GLY A 41 -12.96 6.89 -9.12
N SER A 42 -14.04 7.57 -9.56
CA SER A 42 -15.35 7.67 -8.91
C SER A 42 -16.49 7.01 -9.68
N ASP A 43 -16.22 6.46 -10.85
CA ASP A 43 -17.20 5.79 -11.70
C ASP A 43 -17.11 4.28 -11.54
N PRO A 44 -18.02 3.64 -10.81
CA PRO A 44 -17.96 2.20 -10.56
C PRO A 44 -18.02 1.34 -11.85
N SER A 45 -18.44 1.90 -12.97
CA SER A 45 -18.42 1.22 -14.27
C SER A 45 -17.05 1.21 -14.93
N LYS A 46 -16.12 2.05 -14.45
CA LYS A 46 -14.76 2.24 -14.98
C LYS A 46 -13.66 1.72 -14.07
N PHE A 47 -14.05 1.11 -12.95
CA PHE A 47 -13.11 0.58 -11.98
C PHE A 47 -12.85 -0.89 -12.20
N GLY A 48 -11.58 -1.20 -12.22
CA GLY A 48 -11.17 -2.47 -11.70
C GLY A 48 -11.34 -2.45 -10.18
N ASN A 49 -12.47 -2.77 -9.65
CA ASN A 49 -12.66 -3.51 -8.42
C ASN A 49 -12.55 -2.88 -7.03
N ALA A 50 -12.27 -1.63 -6.83
CA ALA A 50 -11.99 -1.25 -5.47
C ALA A 50 -12.86 -0.18 -4.86
N SER A 51 -13.69 0.48 -5.58
CA SER A 51 -14.76 1.21 -4.92
C SER A 51 -15.90 0.24 -4.63
N THR A 52 -16.01 -0.19 -3.40
CA THR A 52 -17.27 -0.79 -2.98
C THR A 52 -18.39 0.24 -3.24
N PRO A 53 -19.61 -0.19 -3.58
CA PRO A 53 -20.76 0.72 -3.71
C PRO A 53 -20.88 1.66 -2.50
N ASP A 54 -20.53 1.19 -1.31
CA ASP A 54 -20.57 1.96 -0.07
C ASP A 54 -19.55 3.10 -0.05
N THR A 55 -18.36 2.92 -0.60
CA THR A 55 -17.34 3.99 -0.68
C THR A 55 -17.81 5.10 -1.62
N ALA A 56 -18.40 4.76 -2.75
CA ALA A 56 -18.95 5.73 -3.69
C ALA A 56 -20.13 6.53 -3.07
N VAL A 57 -21.03 5.87 -2.37
CA VAL A 57 -22.13 6.52 -1.65
C VAL A 57 -21.59 7.43 -0.56
N THR A 58 -20.63 7.00 0.23
CA THR A 58 -20.00 7.81 1.26
C THR A 58 -19.29 9.02 0.67
N ALA A 59 -18.53 8.86 -0.39
CA ALA A 59 -17.83 9.95 -1.07
C ALA A 59 -18.79 11.02 -1.56
N VAL A 60 -19.92 10.63 -2.14
CA VAL A 60 -20.97 11.57 -2.59
C VAL A 60 -21.57 12.33 -1.41
N SER A 61 -21.94 11.64 -0.33
CA SER A 61 -22.54 12.26 0.86
C SER A 61 -21.60 13.23 1.57
N LEU A 62 -20.29 13.00 1.50
CA LEU A 62 -19.26 13.85 2.09
C LEU A 62 -18.78 14.97 1.15
N GLY A 63 -19.21 14.97 -0.12
CA GLY A 63 -18.67 15.86 -1.14
C GLY A 63 -17.20 15.58 -1.48
N ARG A 64 -16.75 14.32 -1.30
CA ARG A 64 -15.37 13.91 -1.51
C ARG A 64 -15.21 12.93 -2.68
N VAL A 65 -16.01 13.11 -3.71
CA VAL A 65 -15.88 12.36 -4.97
C VAL A 65 -14.54 12.70 -5.62
N VAL A 66 -13.79 11.68 -5.99
CA VAL A 66 -12.47 11.86 -6.61
C VAL A 66 -12.56 12.26 -8.08
N THR A 67 -11.58 13.02 -8.54
CA THR A 67 -11.37 13.42 -9.93
C THR A 67 -9.98 12.98 -10.43
N PRO A 68 -9.85 12.57 -11.71
CA PRO A 68 -10.90 12.30 -12.68
C PRO A 68 -11.79 11.12 -12.25
N ALA A 69 -12.93 10.94 -12.95
CA ALA A 69 -13.88 9.86 -12.66
C ALA A 69 -13.37 8.46 -13.05
N ASN A 70 -12.40 8.37 -13.96
CA ASN A 70 -11.70 7.13 -14.30
C ASN A 70 -10.47 6.91 -13.39
N ASP A 71 -9.94 5.69 -13.41
CA ASP A 71 -8.63 5.42 -12.83
C ASP A 71 -7.58 6.33 -13.44
N ILE A 72 -6.67 6.82 -12.61
CA ILE A 72 -5.62 7.71 -13.10
C ILE A 72 -4.52 6.90 -13.80
N VAL A 73 -4.18 7.32 -15.02
CA VAL A 73 -3.20 6.66 -15.87
C VAL A 73 -2.23 7.65 -16.50
N SER A 74 -2.74 8.81 -16.91
CA SER A 74 -1.91 9.85 -17.55
C SER A 74 -1.27 10.78 -16.50
N LEU A 75 -0.21 11.49 -16.91
CA LEU A 75 0.42 12.51 -16.07
C LEU A 75 -0.59 13.58 -15.61
N SER A 76 -1.50 13.99 -16.49
CA SER A 76 -2.57 14.94 -16.16
C SER A 76 -3.49 14.41 -15.08
N ASP A 77 -3.84 13.11 -15.13
CA ASP A 77 -4.72 12.49 -14.15
C ASP A 77 -4.05 12.46 -12.77
N TYR A 78 -2.79 12.02 -12.70
CA TYR A 78 -2.02 12.00 -11.46
C TYR A 78 -1.91 13.39 -10.85
N ARG A 79 -1.58 14.41 -11.66
CA ARG A 79 -1.52 15.81 -11.21
C ARG A 79 -2.86 16.30 -10.67
N THR A 80 -3.95 15.97 -11.35
CA THR A 80 -5.32 16.32 -10.92
C THR A 80 -5.65 15.67 -9.57
N ARG A 81 -5.29 14.41 -9.38
CA ARG A 81 -5.50 13.67 -8.14
C ARG A 81 -4.69 14.28 -6.98
N TYR A 82 -3.40 14.55 -7.18
CA TYR A 82 -2.59 15.24 -6.17
C TYR A 82 -3.15 16.60 -5.82
N ALA A 83 -3.54 17.40 -6.83
CA ALA A 83 -4.14 18.71 -6.61
C ALA A 83 -5.41 18.63 -5.76
N GLN A 84 -6.27 17.64 -6.01
CA GLN A 84 -7.49 17.42 -5.23
C GLN A 84 -7.18 17.06 -3.78
N TYR A 85 -6.29 16.12 -3.52
CA TYR A 85 -5.90 15.74 -2.16
C TYR A 85 -5.34 16.94 -1.38
N ARG A 86 -4.54 17.79 -2.05
CA ARG A 86 -3.96 19.01 -1.48
C ARG A 86 -4.99 20.11 -1.17
N GLN A 87 -6.25 19.94 -1.54
CA GLN A 87 -7.34 20.87 -1.16
C GLN A 87 -7.85 20.61 0.27
N ASP A 88 -7.55 19.46 0.87
CA ASP A 88 -7.94 19.19 2.25
C ASP A 88 -7.22 20.14 3.21
N ALA A 89 -7.98 20.87 4.01
CA ALA A 89 -7.48 21.95 4.85
C ALA A 89 -6.51 21.45 5.94
N ASP A 90 -6.80 20.30 6.55
CA ASP A 90 -5.96 19.73 7.61
C ASP A 90 -4.62 19.23 7.03
N LEU A 91 -4.64 18.63 5.83
CA LEU A 91 -3.44 18.23 5.12
C LEU A 91 -2.58 19.45 4.73
N GLN A 92 -3.21 20.52 4.21
CA GLN A 92 -2.51 21.77 3.90
C GLN A 92 -1.84 22.36 5.14
N ALA A 93 -2.57 22.44 6.25
CA ALA A 93 -2.07 22.99 7.49
C ALA A 93 -0.84 22.22 8.00
N LEU A 94 -0.88 20.90 7.93
CA LEU A 94 0.26 20.07 8.34
C LEU A 94 1.47 20.23 7.42
N HIS A 95 1.27 20.32 6.10
CA HIS A 95 2.35 20.59 5.15
C HIS A 95 2.99 21.97 5.37
N ALA A 96 2.18 22.98 5.72
CA ALA A 96 2.69 24.31 6.03
C ALA A 96 3.47 24.36 7.36
N LYS A 97 3.17 23.46 8.30
CA LYS A 97 3.68 23.49 9.66
C LYS A 97 5.01 22.75 9.84
N MET A 98 5.20 21.62 9.18
CA MET A 98 6.34 20.76 9.43
C MET A 98 6.92 20.13 8.17
N PRO A 99 8.22 19.78 8.16
CA PRO A 99 8.85 19.07 7.07
C PRO A 99 8.33 17.62 7.00
N TRP A 100 8.36 17.05 5.79
CA TRP A 100 7.92 15.70 5.52
C TRP A 100 9.05 14.84 4.97
N ILE A 101 9.10 13.60 5.45
CA ILE A 101 9.91 12.52 4.89
C ILE A 101 8.93 11.50 4.34
N THR A 102 8.91 11.31 3.03
CA THR A 102 7.89 10.51 2.36
C THR A 102 8.51 9.42 1.51
N ILE A 103 7.79 8.33 1.34
CA ILE A 103 8.04 7.27 0.37
C ILE A 103 6.69 6.91 -0.25
N TRP A 104 6.68 6.36 -1.44
CA TRP A 104 5.45 5.81 -2.01
C TRP A 104 5.15 4.39 -1.51
N ASP A 105 3.88 3.97 -1.64
CA ASP A 105 3.47 2.58 -1.66
C ASP A 105 2.93 2.24 -3.06
N ASP A 106 1.99 1.35 -3.19
CA ASP A 106 1.47 0.92 -4.48
C ASP A 106 0.51 1.94 -5.11
N HIS A 107 -0.36 2.56 -4.32
CA HIS A 107 -1.41 3.45 -4.83
C HIS A 107 -0.91 4.78 -5.43
N GLU A 108 0.31 5.17 -5.19
CA GLU A 108 0.94 6.24 -5.96
C GLU A 108 1.13 5.86 -7.44
N PHE A 109 1.02 4.56 -7.75
CA PHE A 109 1.08 4.00 -9.11
C PHE A 109 -0.23 3.31 -9.47
N ALA A 110 -0.51 2.15 -8.87
CA ALA A 110 -1.74 1.38 -8.96
C ALA A 110 -1.74 0.24 -7.93
N ASN A 111 -2.91 -0.16 -7.46
CA ASN A 111 -3.10 -1.20 -6.47
C ASN A 111 -2.23 -2.43 -6.73
N ASN A 112 -1.54 -2.88 -5.68
CA ASN A 112 -0.61 -3.99 -5.67
C ASN A 112 0.49 -3.87 -6.75
N ALA A 113 1.08 -2.68 -6.88
CA ALA A 113 2.18 -2.43 -7.80
C ALA A 113 3.44 -3.22 -7.43
N TYR A 114 4.14 -3.67 -8.47
CA TYR A 114 5.45 -4.31 -8.40
C TYR A 114 6.30 -3.87 -9.60
N VAL A 115 7.53 -4.37 -9.72
CA VAL A 115 8.47 -3.93 -10.77
C VAL A 115 7.87 -3.95 -12.15
N ASP A 116 7.20 -5.04 -12.54
CA ASP A 116 6.78 -5.31 -13.92
C ASP A 116 5.27 -5.14 -14.16
N GLY A 117 4.51 -4.71 -13.15
CA GLY A 117 3.07 -4.55 -13.27
C GLY A 117 2.39 -4.07 -12.01
N ALA A 118 1.07 -4.13 -12.02
CA ALA A 118 0.20 -3.93 -10.87
C ALA A 118 -1.09 -4.73 -11.05
N GLN A 119 -1.78 -5.04 -9.95
CA GLN A 119 -3.09 -5.69 -10.05
C GLN A 119 -4.08 -4.78 -10.79
N ASN A 120 -4.11 -3.50 -10.45
CA ASN A 120 -4.99 -2.51 -11.10
C ASN A 120 -4.30 -1.85 -12.30
N HIS A 121 -3.76 -2.67 -13.21
CA HIS A 121 -3.22 -2.20 -14.48
C HIS A 121 -3.50 -3.18 -15.62
N ASP A 122 -4.19 -2.71 -16.64
CA ASP A 122 -4.43 -3.44 -17.88
C ASP A 122 -3.71 -2.74 -19.05
N ALA A 123 -2.63 -3.37 -19.53
CA ALA A 123 -1.84 -2.83 -20.63
C ALA A 123 -2.62 -2.69 -21.96
N THR A 124 -3.74 -3.41 -22.11
CA THR A 124 -4.57 -3.34 -23.34
C THR A 124 -5.33 -2.01 -23.42
N THR A 125 -5.79 -1.50 -22.27
CA THR A 125 -6.64 -0.31 -22.19
C THR A 125 -5.93 0.91 -21.64
N GLN A 126 -4.87 0.71 -20.84
CA GLN A 126 -4.18 1.77 -20.09
C GLN A 126 -2.75 2.04 -20.58
N GLY A 127 -2.32 1.36 -21.67
CA GLY A 127 -0.97 1.48 -22.20
C GLY A 127 0.07 0.67 -21.43
N SER A 128 1.35 0.88 -21.69
CA SER A 128 2.38 0.08 -21.03
C SER A 128 2.58 0.46 -19.56
N TRP A 129 2.86 -0.55 -18.73
CA TRP A 129 3.21 -0.32 -17.33
C TRP A 129 4.41 0.62 -17.16
N ALA A 130 5.41 0.49 -18.01
CA ALA A 130 6.58 1.35 -17.97
C ALA A 130 6.23 2.84 -18.18
N ALA A 131 5.30 3.14 -19.10
CA ALA A 131 4.82 4.51 -19.30
C ALA A 131 4.04 5.02 -18.10
N ARG A 132 3.13 4.21 -17.52
CA ARG A 132 2.37 4.59 -16.33
C ARG A 132 3.29 4.84 -15.14
N LYS A 133 4.28 3.96 -14.89
CA LYS A 133 5.28 4.18 -13.83
C LYS A 133 6.02 5.50 -13.98
N ALA A 134 6.46 5.82 -15.20
CA ALA A 134 7.22 7.03 -15.45
C ALA A 134 6.43 8.31 -15.14
N VAL A 135 5.17 8.39 -15.59
CA VAL A 135 4.32 9.57 -15.32
C VAL A 135 3.87 9.65 -13.87
N ALA A 136 3.62 8.52 -13.23
CA ALA A 136 3.29 8.46 -11.80
C ALA A 136 4.46 8.95 -10.93
N ALA A 137 5.68 8.46 -11.19
CA ALA A 137 6.88 8.91 -10.51
C ALA A 137 7.16 10.40 -10.75
N GLN A 138 6.96 10.89 -11.99
CA GLN A 138 7.08 12.31 -12.30
C GLN A 138 6.11 13.15 -11.46
N ALA A 139 4.82 12.79 -11.44
CA ALA A 139 3.82 13.49 -10.65
C ALA A 139 4.16 13.47 -9.15
N TYR A 140 4.63 12.31 -8.65
CA TYR A 140 5.07 12.21 -7.26
C TYR A 140 6.17 13.21 -6.92
N HIS A 141 7.21 13.32 -7.75
CA HIS A 141 8.30 14.27 -7.52
C HIS A 141 7.86 15.74 -7.64
N GLU A 142 6.84 16.02 -8.44
CA GLU A 142 6.28 17.38 -8.57
C GLU A 142 5.48 17.80 -7.33
N TRP A 143 4.74 16.87 -6.72
CA TRP A 143 3.80 17.13 -5.62
C TRP A 143 4.35 16.79 -4.24
N MET A 144 5.24 15.81 -4.16
CA MET A 144 5.94 15.40 -2.95
C MET A 144 7.41 15.80 -3.08
N PRO A 145 7.79 17.06 -2.68
CA PRO A 145 9.12 17.60 -2.94
C PRO A 145 10.17 16.85 -2.14
N ILE A 146 10.63 15.75 -2.67
CA ILE A 146 11.68 14.92 -2.10
C ILE A 146 13.01 15.24 -2.79
N ARG A 147 14.08 15.14 -2.02
CA ARG A 147 15.43 15.19 -2.58
C ARG A 147 15.77 13.80 -3.12
N THR A 148 15.71 13.65 -4.45
CA THR A 148 15.97 12.38 -5.13
C THR A 148 17.43 12.00 -5.00
N PRO A 149 17.77 10.76 -4.61
CA PRO A 149 19.15 10.30 -4.55
C PRO A 149 19.86 10.30 -5.92
N ASP A 150 19.07 10.06 -6.98
CA ASP A 150 19.55 9.99 -8.35
C ASP A 150 18.57 10.74 -9.27
N THR A 151 18.97 11.93 -9.72
CA THR A 151 18.12 12.78 -10.58
C THR A 151 17.94 12.23 -11.99
N SER A 152 18.75 11.27 -12.42
CA SER A 152 18.61 10.58 -13.69
C SER A 152 17.61 9.41 -13.63
N ASN A 153 17.23 8.96 -12.43
CA ASN A 153 16.30 7.87 -12.21
C ASN A 153 15.27 8.22 -11.12
N LEU A 154 14.14 8.77 -11.52
CA LEU A 154 13.07 9.17 -10.62
C LEU A 154 12.42 7.99 -9.87
N LEU A 155 12.64 6.75 -10.30
CA LEU A 155 12.14 5.55 -9.62
C LEU A 155 13.01 5.12 -8.44
N LYS A 156 14.20 5.73 -8.24
CA LYS A 156 15.10 5.39 -7.14
C LYS A 156 14.93 6.39 -5.99
N ILE A 157 14.08 6.08 -5.04
CA ILE A 157 13.78 6.99 -3.92
C ILE A 157 14.06 6.44 -2.52
N TYR A 158 14.45 5.19 -2.36
CA TYR A 158 14.87 4.68 -1.07
C TYR A 158 16.11 5.43 -0.56
N ARG A 159 16.10 5.83 0.68
CA ARG A 159 17.13 6.71 1.25
C ARG A 159 17.18 6.66 2.77
N LYS A 160 18.27 7.15 3.33
CA LYS A 160 18.52 7.20 4.78
C LYS A 160 18.59 8.64 5.27
N PHE A 161 18.13 8.84 6.51
CA PHE A 161 18.28 10.09 7.26
C PHE A 161 18.87 9.78 8.64
N ASP A 162 19.96 10.48 8.99
CA ASP A 162 20.57 10.36 10.29
C ASP A 162 20.17 11.54 11.19
N PHE A 163 19.67 11.24 12.37
CA PHE A 163 19.25 12.22 13.37
C PHE A 163 20.27 12.22 14.54
N GLY A 164 21.42 12.81 14.26
CA GLY A 164 22.56 12.81 15.17
C GLY A 164 22.99 11.38 15.52
N THR A 165 23.22 11.13 16.80
CA THR A 165 23.52 9.78 17.31
C THR A 165 22.28 9.04 17.80
N LEU A 166 21.10 9.65 17.71
CA LEU A 166 19.88 9.10 18.28
C LEU A 166 19.32 7.98 17.41
N PHE A 167 19.07 8.23 16.13
CA PHE A 167 18.59 7.21 15.22
C PHE A 167 18.92 7.47 13.76
N SER A 168 18.95 6.40 12.98
CA SER A 168 18.91 6.40 11.52
C SER A 168 17.54 5.94 11.04
N LEU A 169 16.91 6.70 10.13
CA LEU A 169 15.65 6.35 9.47
C LEU A 169 15.95 5.88 8.04
N HIS A 170 15.65 4.63 7.75
CA HIS A 170 15.81 4.01 6.43
C HIS A 170 14.44 3.91 5.76
N MET A 171 14.19 4.73 4.75
CA MET A 171 12.96 4.70 3.96
C MET A 171 13.12 3.72 2.80
N LEU A 172 12.35 2.63 2.80
CA LEU A 172 12.43 1.58 1.78
C LEU A 172 11.47 1.85 0.62
N ASP A 173 11.81 1.34 -0.56
CA ASP A 173 10.87 1.14 -1.66
C ASP A 173 10.55 -0.35 -1.75
N THR A 174 9.39 -0.73 -1.25
CA THR A 174 8.92 -2.12 -1.23
C THR A 174 8.05 -2.46 -2.43
N ARG A 175 8.01 -1.60 -3.46
CA ARG A 175 7.15 -1.78 -4.65
C ARG A 175 7.93 -1.76 -5.95
N ILE A 176 8.49 -0.63 -6.30
CA ILE A 176 8.94 -0.35 -7.67
C ILE A 176 10.41 -0.76 -7.92
N GLU A 177 11.23 -0.71 -6.89
CA GLU A 177 12.66 -0.94 -7.02
C GLU A 177 13.06 -2.42 -7.09
N GLY A 178 12.24 -3.33 -6.57
CA GLY A 178 12.66 -4.73 -6.54
C GLY A 178 11.60 -5.77 -6.25
N ARG A 179 10.37 -5.37 -5.95
CA ARG A 179 9.32 -6.33 -5.63
C ARG A 179 8.93 -7.15 -6.84
N THR A 180 8.93 -8.47 -6.68
CA THR A 180 8.33 -9.40 -7.63
C THR A 180 6.81 -9.35 -7.53
N LYS A 181 6.11 -9.94 -8.51
CA LYS A 181 4.66 -10.05 -8.47
C LYS A 181 4.24 -10.78 -7.19
N GLN A 182 3.32 -10.16 -6.44
CA GLN A 182 2.75 -10.75 -5.24
C GLN A 182 1.97 -12.01 -5.56
N VAL A 183 1.98 -12.91 -4.60
CA VAL A 183 1.06 -14.03 -4.58
C VAL A 183 -0.23 -13.54 -3.94
N TYR A 184 -1.29 -13.46 -4.73
CA TYR A 184 -2.60 -13.10 -4.19
C TYR A 184 -3.16 -14.26 -3.40
N GLY A 185 -3.54 -13.99 -2.15
CA GLY A 185 -4.05 -14.99 -1.23
C GLY A 185 -5.44 -15.50 -1.57
N TYR A 186 -6.00 -16.28 -0.66
CA TYR A 186 -7.30 -16.94 -0.79
C TYR A 186 -8.46 -16.00 -1.11
N PHE A 187 -8.42 -14.79 -0.58
CA PHE A 187 -9.26 -13.70 -1.03
C PHE A 187 -8.69 -13.03 -2.26
N GLY A 188 -8.00 -13.80 -3.10
CA GLY A 188 -7.64 -13.31 -4.40
C GLY A 188 -8.81 -12.49 -4.88
N ASP A 189 -8.56 -11.27 -5.23
CA ASP A 189 -9.55 -10.31 -5.62
C ASP A 189 -10.65 -11.04 -6.39
N PRO A 190 -11.90 -11.10 -5.92
CA PRO A 190 -12.98 -11.77 -6.63
C PRO A 190 -13.13 -11.26 -8.06
N PHE A 191 -12.42 -10.23 -8.38
CA PHE A 191 -12.36 -9.56 -9.63
C PHE A 191 -11.10 -9.90 -10.47
N ASP A 192 -10.10 -10.53 -9.93
CA ASP A 192 -9.00 -11.05 -10.74
C ASP A 192 -9.24 -12.52 -11.11
N ALA A 193 -9.95 -12.75 -12.21
CA ALA A 193 -10.14 -14.09 -12.78
C ALA A 193 -8.82 -14.79 -13.17
N LYS A 194 -7.68 -14.10 -13.07
CA LYS A 194 -6.34 -14.64 -13.30
C LYS A 194 -5.70 -15.20 -12.03
N VAL A 195 -6.28 -14.92 -10.87
CA VAL A 195 -5.81 -15.52 -9.61
C VAL A 195 -6.28 -16.98 -9.60
N GLN A 196 -5.32 -17.88 -9.64
CA GLN A 196 -5.61 -19.30 -9.43
C GLN A 196 -6.30 -19.46 -8.08
N PRO A 197 -7.46 -20.10 -8.01
CA PRO A 197 -8.12 -20.33 -6.73
C PRO A 197 -7.16 -21.11 -5.84
N TYR A 198 -6.97 -20.59 -4.65
CA TYR A 198 -6.23 -21.29 -3.61
C TYR A 198 -6.82 -22.68 -3.42
N ASN A 199 -6.04 -23.74 -3.55
CA ASN A 199 -6.55 -25.08 -3.36
C ASN A 199 -6.69 -25.35 -1.85
N TRP A 200 -7.88 -25.13 -1.38
CA TRP A 200 -8.30 -25.28 -0.01
C TRP A 200 -8.07 -26.69 0.56
N ALA A 201 -8.26 -27.72 -0.28
CA ALA A 201 -8.06 -29.10 0.13
C ALA A 201 -6.60 -29.39 0.49
N ASP A 202 -5.67 -28.80 -0.24
CA ASP A 202 -4.23 -29.00 -0.01
C ASP A 202 -3.76 -28.26 1.24
N TYR A 203 -4.28 -27.07 1.48
CA TYR A 203 -4.00 -26.33 2.70
C TYR A 203 -4.56 -27.08 3.94
N ALA A 204 -5.79 -27.55 3.87
CA ALA A 204 -6.41 -28.33 4.94
C ALA A 204 -5.68 -29.67 5.21
N ALA A 205 -5.01 -30.21 4.21
CA ALA A 205 -4.15 -31.38 4.34
C ALA A 205 -2.76 -31.07 4.95
N GLY A 206 -2.48 -29.83 5.31
CA GLY A 206 -1.19 -29.40 5.83
C GLY A 206 -0.06 -29.42 4.79
N LEU A 207 -0.42 -29.50 3.52
CA LEU A 207 0.52 -29.41 2.42
C LEU A 207 0.93 -27.94 2.26
N THR A 208 2.20 -27.74 2.00
CA THR A 208 2.73 -26.42 1.64
C THR A 208 1.99 -25.92 0.41
N PRO A 209 1.77 -24.62 0.29
CA PRO A 209 0.85 -24.07 -0.68
C PRO A 209 1.08 -24.60 -2.06
N VAL A 210 -0.03 -24.91 -2.54
CA VAL A 210 -0.27 -25.55 -3.79
C VAL A 210 0.05 -24.62 -4.92
N ASN A 211 0.63 -25.18 -5.95
CA ASN A 211 1.04 -24.53 -7.19
C ASN A 211 2.35 -23.72 -7.14
N GLY A 212 3.25 -24.01 -6.21
CA GLY A 212 4.58 -23.41 -6.21
C GLY A 212 4.56 -21.90 -5.94
N VAL A 213 3.53 -21.41 -5.26
CA VAL A 213 3.29 -19.99 -5.05
C VAL A 213 3.64 -19.55 -3.63
N TYR A 214 4.32 -20.39 -2.88
CA TYR A 214 4.89 -20.03 -1.59
C TYR A 214 6.36 -19.93 -1.64
N PRO A 215 6.89 -19.15 -0.74
CA PRO A 215 7.94 -18.22 -1.07
C PRO A 215 8.95 -18.93 -1.96
N ASP A 216 8.70 -18.80 -3.24
CA ASP A 216 9.74 -19.12 -4.19
C ASP A 216 10.92 -18.25 -3.77
N ALA A 217 12.11 -18.84 -3.70
CA ALA A 217 13.34 -18.10 -3.49
C ALA A 217 13.54 -16.98 -4.54
N ALA A 218 12.76 -17.00 -5.61
CA ALA A 218 12.66 -15.95 -6.60
C ALA A 218 11.77 -14.76 -6.16
N ASN A 219 10.84 -14.96 -5.21
CA ASN A 219 10.00 -13.87 -4.71
C ASN A 219 10.83 -12.93 -3.84
N LYS A 220 10.74 -11.65 -4.12
CA LYS A 220 11.52 -10.61 -3.44
C LYS A 220 10.65 -9.42 -3.13
N MET A 221 10.76 -8.94 -1.91
CA MET A 221 10.24 -7.65 -1.49
C MET A 221 11.17 -6.52 -1.93
N LEU A 222 12.46 -6.71 -1.81
CA LEU A 222 13.50 -5.75 -2.14
C LEU A 222 14.45 -6.34 -3.19
N SER A 223 14.99 -5.47 -4.06
CA SER A 223 16.11 -5.89 -4.89
C SER A 223 17.33 -6.23 -4.04
N THR A 224 18.23 -7.03 -4.59
CA THR A 224 19.53 -7.31 -3.95
C THR A 224 20.32 -6.03 -3.68
N THR A 225 20.20 -5.03 -4.55
CA THR A 225 20.88 -3.74 -4.40
C THR A 225 20.36 -2.98 -3.18
N GLN A 226 19.04 -2.86 -3.05
CA GLN A 226 18.41 -2.17 -1.91
C GLN A 226 18.64 -2.95 -0.61
N PHE A 227 18.54 -4.28 -0.64
CA PHE A 227 18.82 -5.13 0.52
C PHE A 227 20.26 -4.93 1.03
N ASN A 228 21.24 -4.99 0.14
CA ASN A 228 22.65 -4.75 0.51
C ASN A 228 22.88 -3.34 1.01
N TRP A 229 22.20 -2.35 0.43
CA TRP A 229 22.23 -0.97 0.90
C TRP A 229 21.67 -0.85 2.33
N LEU A 230 20.53 -1.48 2.62
CA LEU A 230 19.92 -1.45 3.95
C LEU A 230 20.81 -2.13 4.98
N THR A 231 21.23 -3.36 4.73
CA THR A 231 22.04 -4.14 5.67
C THR A 231 23.42 -3.51 5.90
N GLY A 232 24.04 -2.98 4.84
CA GLY A 232 25.31 -2.26 4.95
C GLY A 232 25.18 -0.97 5.79
N ASN A 233 24.13 -0.19 5.61
CA ASN A 233 23.87 1.01 6.40
C ASN A 233 23.58 0.69 7.87
N ILE A 234 22.82 -0.37 8.15
CA ILE A 234 22.56 -0.81 9.53
C ILE A 234 23.85 -1.27 10.19
N ALA A 235 24.64 -2.09 9.51
CA ALA A 235 25.89 -2.62 10.05
C ALA A 235 26.95 -1.52 10.32
N ALA A 236 26.97 -0.48 9.49
CA ALA A 236 27.90 0.65 9.64
C ALA A 236 27.40 1.75 10.58
N SER A 237 26.16 1.66 11.05
CA SER A 237 25.56 2.73 11.86
C SER A 237 26.08 2.72 13.28
N SER A 238 26.35 3.92 13.80
CA SER A 238 26.67 4.18 15.21
C SER A 238 25.51 4.78 15.99
N THR A 239 24.32 4.94 15.37
CA THR A 239 23.15 5.50 16.05
C THR A 239 22.51 4.48 17.00
N THR A 240 21.89 4.97 18.07
CA THR A 240 21.25 4.13 19.09
C THR A 240 20.10 3.29 18.50
N TRP A 241 19.30 3.85 17.58
CA TRP A 241 18.16 3.19 17.00
C TRP A 241 18.26 3.12 15.47
N GLN A 242 17.86 1.98 14.92
CA GLN A 242 17.65 1.79 13.50
C GLN A 242 16.14 1.71 13.27
N ILE A 243 15.59 2.70 12.55
CA ILE A 243 14.17 2.77 12.22
C ILE A 243 14.02 2.50 10.73
N VAL A 244 13.16 1.53 10.39
CA VAL A 244 12.87 1.17 9.00
C VAL A 244 11.47 1.69 8.65
N GLY A 245 11.39 2.63 7.73
CA GLY A 245 10.16 3.09 7.11
C GLY A 245 9.76 2.11 6.01
N ASN A 246 8.83 1.25 6.33
CA ASN A 246 8.36 0.16 5.48
C ASN A 246 6.85 0.32 5.24
N GLN A 247 6.40 0.12 4.00
CA GLN A 247 5.01 0.29 3.57
C GLN A 247 4.19 -0.96 3.85
N ASP A 248 4.78 -2.12 3.60
CA ASP A 248 4.10 -3.40 3.69
C ASP A 248 3.93 -3.90 5.12
N ILE A 249 2.85 -4.63 5.37
CA ILE A 249 2.59 -5.26 6.65
C ILE A 249 3.58 -6.40 6.87
N MET A 250 4.40 -6.31 7.92
CA MET A 250 5.33 -7.37 8.30
C MET A 250 4.67 -8.49 9.13
N ALA A 251 3.49 -8.24 9.67
CA ALA A 251 2.76 -9.22 10.45
C ALA A 251 1.97 -10.17 9.55
N LYS A 252 1.99 -11.46 9.87
CA LYS A 252 1.15 -12.45 9.19
C LYS A 252 -0.31 -12.21 9.55
N LEU A 253 -1.15 -12.05 8.54
CA LEU A 253 -2.59 -11.89 8.68
C LEU A 253 -3.28 -13.22 8.37
N TRP A 254 -3.91 -13.79 9.36
CA TRP A 254 -4.57 -15.10 9.27
C TRP A 254 -6.02 -15.01 9.71
N TYR A 255 -6.90 -15.58 8.89
CA TYR A 255 -8.29 -15.78 9.28
C TYR A 255 -8.59 -17.25 9.59
N PRO A 256 -9.54 -17.50 10.52
CA PRO A 256 -10.04 -18.83 10.74
C PRO A 256 -10.70 -19.40 9.48
N ALA A 257 -10.52 -20.68 9.25
CA ALA A 257 -11.03 -21.39 8.09
C ALA A 257 -12.54 -21.22 7.89
N SER A 258 -13.28 -21.35 8.99
CA SER A 258 -14.74 -21.19 9.00
C SER A 258 -15.19 -19.78 8.61
N VAL A 259 -14.43 -18.77 9.05
CA VAL A 259 -14.70 -17.36 8.72
C VAL A 259 -14.47 -17.11 7.22
N VAL A 260 -13.40 -17.66 6.66
CA VAL A 260 -13.12 -17.55 5.23
C VAL A 260 -14.20 -18.23 4.39
N ALA A 261 -14.58 -19.45 4.74
CA ALA A 261 -15.63 -20.17 4.02
C ALA A 261 -16.99 -19.44 4.05
N ALA A 262 -17.27 -18.75 5.15
CA ALA A 262 -18.50 -17.98 5.32
C ALA A 262 -18.50 -16.65 4.56
N PHE A 263 -17.33 -16.09 4.27
CA PHE A 263 -17.22 -14.81 3.55
C PHE A 263 -17.87 -14.88 2.16
N ALA A 264 -17.65 -15.98 1.43
CA ALA A 264 -18.25 -16.21 0.13
C ALA A 264 -19.79 -16.41 0.17
N GLN A 265 -20.35 -16.66 1.37
CA GLN A 265 -21.78 -16.86 1.58
C GLN A 265 -22.52 -15.57 1.96
N GLY A 266 -21.80 -14.47 2.08
CA GLY A 266 -22.34 -13.15 2.38
C GLY A 266 -22.26 -12.72 3.84
N GLN A 267 -22.63 -11.46 4.08
CA GLN A 267 -22.40 -10.76 5.35
C GLN A 267 -22.98 -11.48 6.58
N ALA A 268 -24.17 -12.05 6.47
CA ALA A 268 -24.82 -12.73 7.60
C ALA A 268 -24.05 -14.00 8.02
N ALA A 269 -23.62 -14.80 7.04
CA ALA A 269 -22.80 -15.99 7.29
C ALA A 269 -21.44 -15.62 7.88
N PHE A 270 -20.80 -14.60 7.33
CA PHE A 270 -19.54 -14.07 7.84
C PHE A 270 -19.66 -13.63 9.31
N THR A 271 -20.66 -12.82 9.65
CA THR A 271 -20.88 -12.35 11.02
C THR A 271 -21.13 -13.53 11.97
N THR A 272 -21.90 -14.53 11.54
CA THR A 272 -22.16 -15.73 12.33
C THR A 272 -20.86 -16.52 12.59
N ALA A 273 -20.04 -16.73 11.55
CA ALA A 273 -18.78 -17.46 11.67
C ALA A 273 -17.76 -16.72 12.57
N VAL A 274 -17.64 -15.42 12.44
CA VAL A 274 -16.79 -14.60 13.33
C VAL A 274 -17.25 -14.72 14.77
N THR A 275 -18.55 -14.60 15.03
CA THR A 275 -19.09 -14.71 16.40
C THR A 275 -18.84 -16.09 16.99
N ALA A 276 -19.04 -17.15 16.23
CA ALA A 276 -18.77 -18.51 16.66
C ALA A 276 -17.28 -18.74 16.98
N TYR A 277 -16.39 -18.25 16.11
CA TYR A 277 -14.94 -18.33 16.35
C TYR A 277 -14.51 -17.58 17.60
N LEU A 278 -15.03 -16.37 17.81
CA LEU A 278 -14.66 -15.55 18.98
C LEU A 278 -15.13 -16.13 20.31
N SER A 279 -16.25 -16.86 20.29
CA SER A 279 -16.81 -17.54 21.47
C SER A 279 -16.29 -18.97 21.67
N GLY A 280 -15.63 -19.55 20.66
CA GLY A 280 -15.12 -20.92 20.70
C GLY A 280 -13.67 -21.06 21.15
N PRO A 281 -13.11 -22.26 21.09
CA PRO A 281 -11.75 -22.57 21.57
C PRO A 281 -10.63 -22.02 20.66
N ARG A 282 -10.93 -21.42 19.51
CA ARG A 282 -9.98 -20.83 18.54
C ARG A 282 -8.88 -21.79 18.07
N THR A 283 -9.17 -23.06 17.97
CA THR A 283 -8.20 -24.12 17.63
C THR A 283 -8.23 -24.53 16.18
N GLU A 284 -9.18 -23.99 15.41
CA GLU A 284 -9.29 -24.35 13.99
C GLU A 284 -8.12 -23.86 13.14
N THR A 285 -7.95 -24.47 11.99
CA THR A 285 -6.97 -24.08 10.98
C THR A 285 -7.16 -22.63 10.58
N LYS A 286 -6.04 -21.90 10.44
CA LYS A 286 -6.01 -20.50 10.00
C LYS A 286 -5.44 -20.40 8.60
N ILE A 287 -5.92 -19.43 7.84
CA ILE A 287 -5.57 -19.20 6.45
C ILE A 287 -4.97 -17.81 6.30
N PRO A 288 -3.85 -17.67 5.58
CA PRO A 288 -3.36 -16.35 5.22
C PRO A 288 -4.36 -15.64 4.32
N ILE A 289 -4.62 -14.37 4.61
CA ILE A 289 -5.64 -13.58 3.90
C ILE A 289 -5.08 -12.48 3.02
N ASN A 290 -3.89 -12.03 3.33
CA ASN A 290 -3.24 -10.97 2.57
C ASN A 290 -1.82 -11.39 2.24
N MET A 291 -1.57 -11.61 0.96
CA MET A 291 -0.24 -11.94 0.45
C MET A 291 0.46 -10.69 -0.12
N ASP A 292 -0.22 -9.55 -0.12
CA ASP A 292 0.39 -8.25 -0.32
C ASP A 292 0.96 -7.73 1.00
N SER A 293 1.91 -8.48 1.52
CA SER A 293 2.60 -8.26 2.79
C SER A 293 4.06 -8.67 2.65
N TRP A 294 4.84 -8.53 3.72
CA TRP A 294 6.26 -8.90 3.70
C TRP A 294 6.53 -10.38 3.37
N ASP A 295 5.57 -11.23 3.65
CA ASP A 295 5.66 -12.69 3.40
C ASP A 295 5.15 -13.10 2.00
N GLY A 296 4.63 -12.18 1.21
CA GLY A 296 3.97 -12.44 -0.08
C GLY A 296 4.84 -12.37 -1.32
#